data_6b0c9893e4aa1d13bc42aa2abf253e8e
#
_entry.id   6b0c9893e4aa1d13bc42aa2abf253e8e
#
_cell.length_a   1.000
_cell.length_b   1.000
_cell.length_c   1.000
_cell.angle_alpha   90.00
_cell.angle_beta   90.00
_cell.angle_gamma   90.00
#
_symmetry.space_group_name_H-M   'P 1'
#
loop_
_entity.id
_entity.type
_entity.pdbx_description
1 polymer ?
#
loop_
_entity_poly.entity_id
_entity_poly.type
_entity_poly.pdbx_seq_one_letter_code
_entity_poly.pdbx_strand_id
1 'polypeptide(L)'
;MVGYVDEEGNITDKFFESVTFLSHGYTPNLDTPDDDTDYHNLIYVSSTMTSNPDAAQMCATAEDWQTYLDFLFHYGEGTGTAYNLDALNEAVALVKEATGDADYKVGVKIAFYPPILCQDAFGTLPGGTHSLNFAVSDTNPAQQALADRMEASRWYLDTVIREFKAKGYENLRLDGFYWYDEVMHYDVD
;
A
#
# COMPACT_ATOMS: atom_id res chain seq x y z
N MET A 1 0.39 -18.39 3.67
CA MET A 1 1.29 -19.58 3.62
C MET A 1 2.32 -19.31 2.55
N VAL A 2 3.62 -19.40 2.87
CA VAL A 2 4.73 -19.07 1.95
C VAL A 2 5.44 -20.33 1.44
N GLY A 3 5.18 -21.49 2.05
CA GLY A 3 5.73 -22.78 1.67
C GLY A 3 4.65 -23.86 1.58
N TYR A 4 4.96 -24.93 0.86
CA TYR A 4 4.18 -26.16 0.90
C TYR A 4 4.43 -26.88 2.22
N VAL A 5 3.39 -27.45 2.79
CA VAL A 5 3.47 -28.23 4.02
C VAL A 5 2.93 -29.64 3.77
N ASP A 6 3.58 -30.63 4.39
CA ASP A 6 3.11 -32.02 4.38
C ASP A 6 1.96 -32.23 5.40
N GLU A 7 1.49 -33.49 5.52
CA GLU A 7 0.40 -33.85 6.43
C GLU A 7 0.79 -33.69 7.91
N GLU A 8 2.09 -33.75 8.22
CA GLU A 8 2.66 -33.55 9.55
C GLU A 8 2.91 -32.06 9.87
N GLY A 9 2.73 -31.14 8.89
CA GLY A 9 2.92 -29.72 9.06
C GLY A 9 4.35 -29.20 8.80
N ASN A 10 5.23 -30.04 8.25
CA ASN A 10 6.59 -29.63 7.90
C ASN A 10 6.61 -28.91 6.56
N ILE A 11 7.40 -27.85 6.45
CA ILE A 11 7.62 -27.14 5.18
C ILE A 11 8.49 -28.00 4.27
N THR A 12 7.99 -28.30 3.06
CA THR A 12 8.65 -29.20 2.10
C THR A 12 9.19 -28.49 0.87
N ASP A 13 8.62 -27.36 0.49
CA ASP A 13 9.05 -26.58 -0.68
C ASP A 13 8.57 -25.13 -0.63
N LYS A 14 9.07 -24.30 -1.55
CA LYS A 14 8.63 -22.91 -1.79
C LYS A 14 7.28 -22.90 -2.48
N PHE A 15 6.42 -21.92 -2.14
CA PHE A 15 5.10 -21.79 -2.77
C PHE A 15 5.09 -20.74 -3.88
N PHE A 16 5.73 -19.58 -3.70
CA PHE A 16 5.77 -18.52 -4.69
C PHE A 16 7.08 -17.69 -4.60
N GLU A 17 7.41 -16.99 -5.68
CA GLU A 17 8.60 -16.14 -5.77
C GLU A 17 8.30 -14.65 -5.60
N SER A 18 7.04 -14.25 -5.74
CA SER A 18 6.63 -12.86 -5.54
C SER A 18 5.19 -12.74 -5.05
N VAL A 19 4.90 -11.64 -4.38
CA VAL A 19 3.59 -11.28 -3.83
C VAL A 19 3.30 -9.81 -4.11
N THR A 20 2.03 -9.51 -4.34
CA THR A 20 1.55 -8.13 -4.47
C THR A 20 0.71 -7.79 -3.26
N PHE A 21 1.09 -6.74 -2.54
CA PHE A 21 0.28 -6.17 -1.47
C PHE A 21 -0.69 -5.16 -2.05
N LEU A 22 -1.98 -5.50 -1.94
CA LEU A 22 -3.09 -4.64 -2.34
C LEU A 22 -3.78 -4.14 -1.07
N SER A 23 -4.10 -2.85 -1.01
CA SER A 23 -5.00 -2.36 0.03
C SER A 23 -6.44 -2.58 -0.45
N HIS A 24 -7.11 -3.56 0.07
CA HIS A 24 -8.53 -3.78 -0.18
C HIS A 24 -9.41 -3.16 0.92
N GLY A 25 -9.03 -2.03 1.45
CA GLY A 25 -9.87 -1.29 2.39
C GLY A 25 -10.14 -2.02 3.71
N TYR A 26 -9.34 -2.99 4.05
CA TYR A 26 -9.45 -3.68 5.32
C TYR A 26 -8.44 -3.10 6.29
N THR A 27 -8.90 -2.17 7.14
CA THR A 27 -8.23 -1.98 8.43
C THR A 27 -8.95 -2.90 9.40
N PRO A 28 -8.28 -3.89 9.98
CA PRO A 28 -8.85 -4.53 11.15
C PRO A 28 -9.08 -3.42 12.17
N ASN A 29 -10.33 -3.29 12.64
CA ASN A 29 -10.57 -2.50 13.82
C ASN A 29 -9.82 -3.19 14.97
N LEU A 30 -8.75 -2.56 15.45
CA LEU A 30 -7.88 -3.12 16.47
C LEU A 30 -8.61 -3.30 17.80
N ASP A 31 -9.68 -2.54 18.02
CA ASP A 31 -10.48 -2.59 19.25
C ASP A 31 -11.57 -3.69 19.18
N THR A 32 -11.95 -4.13 17.96
CA THR A 32 -12.96 -5.18 17.75
C THR A 32 -12.58 -6.05 16.54
N PRO A 33 -11.57 -6.92 16.65
CA PRO A 33 -11.02 -7.68 15.53
C PRO A 33 -12.01 -8.63 14.82
N ASP A 34 -13.18 -8.87 15.42
CA ASP A 34 -14.23 -9.72 14.89
C ASP A 34 -15.43 -8.93 14.31
N ASP A 35 -15.36 -7.60 14.26
CA ASP A 35 -16.45 -6.79 13.70
C ASP A 35 -16.20 -6.50 12.21
N ASP A 36 -16.84 -7.30 11.35
CA ASP A 36 -16.81 -7.20 9.89
C ASP A 36 -17.42 -5.90 9.33
N THR A 37 -17.86 -4.97 10.16
CA THR A 37 -18.63 -3.79 9.73
C THR A 37 -17.81 -2.52 9.52
N ASP A 38 -16.59 -2.44 10.06
CA ASP A 38 -15.71 -1.28 9.90
C ASP A 38 -14.74 -1.43 8.72
N TYR A 39 -15.29 -1.48 7.51
CA TYR A 39 -14.50 -1.37 6.29
C TYR A 39 -14.10 0.09 6.06
N HIS A 40 -12.95 0.50 6.55
CA HIS A 40 -12.31 1.73 6.10
C HIS A 40 -11.53 1.47 4.82
N ASN A 41 -12.01 2.04 3.74
CA ASN A 41 -11.38 1.92 2.42
C ASN A 41 -10.16 2.85 2.38
N LEU A 42 -8.98 2.33 2.78
CA LEU A 42 -7.79 3.15 3.02
C LEU A 42 -7.24 3.87 1.80
N ILE A 43 -7.52 3.41 0.59
CA ILE A 43 -6.95 4.02 -0.61
C ILE A 43 -7.89 3.97 -1.82
N TYR A 44 -9.16 3.63 -1.67
CA TYR A 44 -9.95 3.38 -2.84
C TYR A 44 -11.09 4.38 -3.07
N VAL A 45 -11.02 5.07 -4.20
CA VAL A 45 -12.23 5.42 -4.96
C VAL A 45 -12.00 5.00 -6.40
N SER A 46 -12.87 4.18 -6.93
CA SER A 46 -12.86 3.77 -8.31
C SER A 46 -12.90 4.98 -9.24
N SER A 47 -12.05 5.01 -10.25
CA SER A 47 -12.11 5.98 -11.35
C SER A 47 -13.49 6.01 -12.04
N THR A 48 -14.30 4.97 -11.87
CA THR A 48 -15.68 4.90 -12.34
C THR A 48 -16.67 5.73 -11.51
N MET A 49 -16.25 6.27 -10.37
CA MET A 49 -17.11 7.11 -9.50
C MET A 49 -17.05 8.60 -9.82
N THR A 50 -16.37 9.01 -10.88
CA THR A 50 -16.23 10.43 -11.28
C THR A 50 -17.55 11.13 -11.58
N SER A 51 -18.65 10.40 -11.78
CA SER A 51 -19.99 10.96 -11.95
C SER A 51 -20.83 11.01 -10.66
N ASN A 52 -20.29 10.52 -9.54
CA ASN A 52 -20.98 10.58 -8.24
C ASN A 52 -20.56 11.88 -7.52
N PRO A 53 -21.52 12.77 -7.19
CA PRO A 53 -21.21 14.00 -6.46
C PRO A 53 -20.63 13.76 -5.05
N ASP A 54 -20.83 12.57 -4.49
CA ASP A 54 -20.27 12.18 -3.20
C ASP A 54 -18.90 11.50 -3.32
N ALA A 55 -18.38 11.30 -4.53
CA ALA A 55 -17.12 10.60 -4.77
C ALA A 55 -15.91 11.30 -4.09
N ALA A 56 -15.92 12.62 -4.03
CA ALA A 56 -14.88 13.38 -3.34
C ALA A 56 -14.80 13.09 -1.83
N GLN A 57 -15.94 12.73 -1.21
CA GLN A 57 -16.00 12.38 0.22
C GLN A 57 -15.53 10.94 0.51
N MET A 58 -15.42 10.12 -0.53
CA MET A 58 -14.98 8.72 -0.43
C MET A 58 -13.51 8.54 -0.82
N CYS A 59 -12.82 9.62 -1.23
CA CYS A 59 -11.42 9.54 -1.62
C CYS A 59 -10.51 9.44 -0.40
N ALA A 60 -9.53 8.56 -0.48
CA ALA A 60 -8.49 8.47 0.52
C ALA A 60 -7.70 9.77 0.62
N THR A 61 -7.42 10.20 1.84
CA THR A 61 -6.67 11.40 2.18
C THR A 61 -5.17 11.10 2.35
N ALA A 62 -4.37 12.14 2.55
CA ALA A 62 -2.96 11.99 2.93
C ALA A 62 -2.78 11.21 4.24
N GLU A 63 -3.71 11.38 5.20
CA GLU A 63 -3.70 10.63 6.46
C GLU A 63 -4.00 9.13 6.23
N ASP A 64 -4.95 8.80 5.34
CA ASP A 64 -5.24 7.42 4.99
C ASP A 64 -4.04 6.74 4.30
N TRP A 65 -3.34 7.47 3.43
CA TRP A 65 -2.12 6.96 2.80
C TRP A 65 -1.01 6.71 3.83
N GLN A 66 -0.82 7.63 4.78
CA GLN A 66 0.14 7.43 5.86
C GLN A 66 -0.24 6.21 6.73
N THR A 67 -1.52 6.11 7.11
CA THR A 67 -2.04 4.98 7.90
C THR A 67 -1.79 3.63 7.21
N TYR A 68 -2.00 3.57 5.89
CA TYR A 68 -1.71 2.36 5.13
C TYR A 68 -0.21 2.01 5.13
N LEU A 69 0.66 2.99 4.96
CA LEU A 69 2.10 2.76 5.02
C LEU A 69 2.54 2.32 6.43
N ASP A 70 1.99 2.94 7.46
CA ASP A 70 2.24 2.53 8.85
C ASP A 70 1.76 1.09 9.10
N PHE A 71 0.60 0.72 8.55
CA PHE A 71 0.10 -0.65 8.60
C PHE A 71 1.05 -1.64 7.91
N LEU A 72 1.60 -1.30 6.75
CA LEU A 72 2.54 -2.18 6.04
C LEU A 72 3.86 -2.37 6.77
N PHE A 73 4.41 -1.30 7.33
CA PHE A 73 5.79 -1.28 7.83
C PHE A 73 5.92 -1.28 9.35
N HIS A 74 4.95 -0.72 10.08
CA HIS A 74 5.09 -0.44 11.52
C HIS A 74 4.05 -1.11 12.40
N TYR A 75 3.02 -1.71 11.80
CA TYR A 75 1.95 -2.34 12.57
C TYR A 75 2.50 -3.49 13.43
N GLY A 76 2.17 -3.43 14.73
CA GLY A 76 2.62 -4.43 15.69
C GLY A 76 4.03 -4.23 16.22
N GLU A 77 4.73 -3.16 15.86
CA GLU A 77 6.04 -2.85 16.43
C GLU A 77 5.97 -2.77 17.97
N GLY A 78 6.87 -3.46 18.63
CA GLY A 78 6.93 -3.53 20.10
C GLY A 78 5.97 -4.53 20.77
N THR A 79 5.09 -5.19 20.01
CA THR A 79 4.18 -6.23 20.55
C THR A 79 4.84 -7.60 20.68
N GLY A 80 5.97 -7.82 20.02
CA GLY A 80 6.62 -9.13 19.90
C GLY A 80 5.96 -10.07 18.88
N THR A 81 4.97 -9.58 18.13
CA THR A 81 4.32 -10.31 17.03
C THR A 81 4.59 -9.58 15.73
N ALA A 82 5.09 -10.31 14.75
CA ALA A 82 5.30 -9.77 13.41
C ALA A 82 3.99 -9.74 12.62
N TYR A 83 3.78 -8.66 11.85
CA TYR A 83 2.63 -8.48 10.97
C TYR A 83 3.07 -8.01 9.59
N ASN A 84 2.22 -8.19 8.59
CA ASN A 84 2.41 -7.70 7.23
C ASN A 84 3.78 -8.07 6.63
N LEU A 85 4.60 -7.11 6.25
CA LEU A 85 5.92 -7.36 5.66
C LEU A 85 6.89 -8.01 6.65
N ASP A 86 6.82 -7.68 7.93
CA ASP A 86 7.65 -8.31 8.96
C ASP A 86 7.29 -9.80 9.08
N ALA A 87 5.99 -10.15 9.13
CA ALA A 87 5.53 -11.53 9.17
C ALA A 87 5.90 -12.31 7.89
N LEU A 88 5.80 -11.65 6.72
CA LEU A 88 6.24 -12.26 5.47
C LEU A 88 7.74 -12.56 5.50
N ASN A 89 8.55 -11.61 5.96
CA ASN A 89 10.00 -11.78 6.07
C ASN A 89 10.38 -12.96 6.99
N GLU A 90 9.71 -13.10 8.13
CA GLU A 90 9.89 -14.24 9.04
C GLU A 90 9.44 -15.56 8.41
N ALA A 91 8.29 -15.57 7.75
CA ALA A 91 7.78 -16.76 7.09
C ALA A 91 8.70 -17.25 5.96
N VAL A 92 9.31 -16.33 5.20
CA VAL A 92 10.31 -16.68 4.17
C VAL A 92 11.58 -17.25 4.81
N ALA A 93 12.01 -16.71 5.97
CA ALA A 93 13.15 -17.26 6.71
C ALA A 93 12.94 -18.74 7.08
N LEU A 94 11.73 -19.09 7.56
CA LEU A 94 11.38 -20.49 7.88
C LEU A 94 11.41 -21.39 6.64
N VAL A 95 10.96 -20.92 5.49
CA VAL A 95 11.04 -21.68 4.22
C VAL A 95 12.49 -21.89 3.80
N LYS A 96 13.34 -20.87 3.91
CA LYS A 96 14.79 -21.00 3.63
C LYS A 96 15.45 -22.05 4.49
N GLU A 97 15.17 -22.03 5.79
CA GLU A 97 15.70 -23.00 6.74
C GLU A 97 15.25 -24.42 6.41
N ALA A 98 13.96 -24.62 6.19
CA ALA A 98 13.37 -25.92 5.92
C ALA A 98 13.82 -26.54 4.59
N THR A 99 13.99 -25.69 3.54
CA THR A 99 14.37 -26.17 2.20
C THR A 99 15.87 -26.19 1.96
N GLY A 100 16.66 -25.54 2.84
CA GLY A 100 18.11 -25.38 2.66
C GLY A 100 18.50 -24.41 1.53
N ASP A 101 17.53 -23.65 0.98
CA ASP A 101 17.78 -22.66 -0.08
C ASP A 101 18.11 -21.29 0.54
N ALA A 102 19.40 -21.09 0.82
CA ALA A 102 19.87 -19.86 1.46
C ALA A 102 19.65 -18.58 0.61
N ASP A 103 19.51 -18.72 -0.69
CA ASP A 103 19.35 -17.60 -1.63
C ASP A 103 17.87 -17.22 -1.89
N TYR A 104 16.94 -18.05 -1.38
CA TYR A 104 15.51 -17.78 -1.58
C TYR A 104 15.11 -16.45 -0.98
N LYS A 105 14.50 -15.61 -1.79
CA LYS A 105 13.88 -14.34 -1.41
C LYS A 105 12.55 -14.16 -2.13
N VAL A 106 11.57 -13.64 -1.44
CA VAL A 106 10.29 -13.29 -2.05
C VAL A 106 10.30 -11.85 -2.54
N GLY A 107 9.96 -11.67 -3.80
CA GLY A 107 9.75 -10.37 -4.42
C GLY A 107 8.44 -9.72 -3.91
N VAL A 108 8.49 -8.45 -3.54
CA VAL A 108 7.34 -7.69 -3.07
C VAL A 108 7.01 -6.59 -4.06
N LYS A 109 5.74 -6.54 -4.47
CA LYS A 109 5.15 -5.42 -5.20
C LYS A 109 4.12 -4.76 -4.29
N ILE A 110 4.21 -3.44 -4.13
CA ILE A 110 3.27 -2.67 -3.30
C ILE A 110 2.35 -1.89 -4.24
N ALA A 111 1.04 -1.97 -4.00
CA ALA A 111 0.07 -1.25 -4.80
C ALA A 111 0.30 0.25 -4.71
N PHE A 112 0.30 0.90 -5.86
CA PHE A 112 0.28 2.35 -6.00
C PHE A 112 -1.06 2.78 -6.57
N TYR A 113 -1.72 3.68 -5.88
CA TYR A 113 -3.00 4.24 -6.24
C TYR A 113 -2.79 5.63 -6.83
N PRO A 114 -3.14 5.85 -8.11
CA PRO A 114 -2.98 7.16 -8.70
C PRO A 114 -3.90 8.17 -8.01
N PRO A 115 -3.45 9.42 -7.81
CA PRO A 115 -4.29 10.50 -7.32
C PRO A 115 -5.53 10.72 -8.19
N ILE A 116 -6.69 10.83 -7.56
CA ILE A 116 -7.98 10.92 -8.25
C ILE A 116 -8.21 12.34 -8.76
N LEU A 117 -8.50 12.49 -10.06
CA LEU A 117 -8.59 13.79 -10.75
C LEU A 117 -9.67 14.74 -10.20
N CYS A 118 -10.72 14.21 -9.55
CA CYS A 118 -11.81 15.01 -9.00
C CYS A 118 -11.66 15.33 -7.51
N GLN A 119 -10.60 14.86 -6.84
CA GLN A 119 -10.39 15.08 -5.41
C GLN A 119 -9.82 16.47 -5.14
N ASP A 120 -10.59 17.30 -4.45
CA ASP A 120 -10.22 18.69 -4.12
C ASP A 120 -9.64 18.87 -2.70
N ALA A 121 -9.69 17.83 -1.88
CA ALA A 121 -9.26 17.86 -0.48
C ALA A 121 -8.47 16.59 -0.11
N PHE A 122 -7.29 16.42 -0.68
CA PHE A 122 -6.41 15.30 -0.31
C PHE A 122 -5.78 15.49 1.08
N GLY A 123 -5.54 16.73 1.46
CA GLY A 123 -4.89 17.06 2.73
C GLY A 123 -3.40 17.36 2.58
N THR A 124 -2.75 17.56 3.72
CA THR A 124 -1.32 17.90 3.77
C THR A 124 -0.51 16.65 4.02
N LEU A 125 0.48 16.41 3.17
CA LEU A 125 1.43 15.31 3.35
C LEU A 125 2.26 15.49 4.63
N PRO A 126 2.71 14.42 5.28
CA PRO A 126 3.67 14.49 6.38
C PRO A 126 4.92 15.29 6.00
N GLY A 127 5.18 16.36 6.76
CA GLY A 127 6.26 17.31 6.48
C GLY A 127 5.96 18.34 5.39
N GLY A 128 4.78 18.28 4.76
CA GLY A 128 4.31 19.27 3.79
C GLY A 128 3.87 20.58 4.45
N THR A 129 3.73 21.63 3.64
CA THR A 129 3.38 22.98 4.11
C THR A 129 2.02 23.48 3.61
N HIS A 130 1.39 22.73 2.70
CA HIS A 130 0.09 23.09 2.12
C HIS A 130 -0.77 21.84 1.90
N SER A 131 -2.07 22.04 1.78
CA SER A 131 -3.02 20.99 1.42
C SER A 131 -3.02 20.78 -0.09
N LEU A 132 -2.92 19.54 -0.53
CA LEU A 132 -2.93 19.19 -1.95
C LEU A 132 -4.37 19.10 -2.47
N ASN A 133 -4.55 19.57 -3.70
CA ASN A 133 -5.81 19.58 -4.43
C ASN A 133 -5.61 19.03 -5.84
N PHE A 134 -6.20 17.88 -6.15
CA PHE A 134 -6.02 17.19 -7.43
C PHE A 134 -7.03 17.64 -8.50
N ALA A 135 -8.14 18.26 -8.06
CA ALA A 135 -9.19 18.70 -8.95
C ALA A 135 -8.84 20.01 -9.66
N VAL A 136 -9.13 20.09 -10.95
CA VAL A 136 -9.03 21.34 -11.71
C VAL A 136 -10.27 22.19 -11.47
N SER A 137 -10.08 23.47 -11.15
CA SER A 137 -11.15 24.44 -10.91
C SER A 137 -10.70 25.84 -11.27
N ASP A 138 -11.60 26.82 -11.17
CA ASP A 138 -11.27 28.25 -11.36
C ASP A 138 -10.21 28.75 -10.36
N THR A 139 -10.13 28.13 -9.20
CA THR A 139 -9.17 28.47 -8.14
C THR A 139 -7.96 27.53 -8.08
N ASN A 140 -8.00 26.39 -8.79
CA ASN A 140 -6.92 25.43 -8.89
C ASN A 140 -6.66 25.06 -10.36
N PRO A 141 -5.81 25.79 -11.09
CA PRO A 141 -5.56 25.55 -12.50
C PRO A 141 -4.92 24.18 -12.74
N ALA A 142 -5.09 23.63 -13.93
CA ALA A 142 -4.63 22.30 -14.32
C ALA A 142 -3.14 22.05 -14.01
N GLN A 143 -2.29 23.08 -14.17
CA GLN A 143 -0.86 22.95 -13.85
C GLN A 143 -0.62 22.75 -12.35
N GLN A 144 -1.36 23.45 -11.48
CA GLN A 144 -1.24 23.27 -10.03
C GLN A 144 -1.80 21.90 -9.60
N ALA A 145 -2.98 21.52 -10.09
CA ALA A 145 -3.56 20.22 -9.82
C ALA A 145 -2.63 19.05 -10.26
N LEU A 146 -1.95 19.21 -11.40
CA LEU A 146 -0.93 18.25 -11.83
C LEU A 146 0.28 18.23 -10.89
N ALA A 147 0.77 19.39 -10.47
CA ALA A 147 1.89 19.48 -9.53
C ALA A 147 1.58 18.80 -8.21
N ASP A 148 0.38 19.02 -7.66
CA ASP A 148 -0.09 18.41 -6.43
C ASP A 148 -0.18 16.87 -6.54
N ARG A 149 -0.73 16.36 -7.65
CA ARG A 149 -0.76 14.90 -7.91
C ARG A 149 0.65 14.31 -8.03
N MET A 150 1.56 15.00 -8.69
CA MET A 150 2.96 14.55 -8.80
C MET A 150 3.66 14.57 -7.44
N GLU A 151 3.38 15.55 -6.59
CA GLU A 151 3.93 15.64 -5.24
C GLU A 151 3.44 14.47 -4.39
N ALA A 152 2.13 14.20 -4.35
CA ALA A 152 1.56 13.07 -3.63
C ALA A 152 2.13 11.73 -4.10
N SER A 153 2.17 11.51 -5.42
CA SER A 153 2.70 10.27 -6.01
C SER A 153 4.16 10.06 -5.64
N ARG A 154 4.99 11.09 -5.76
CA ARG A 154 6.41 11.02 -5.41
C ARG A 154 6.60 10.73 -3.93
N TRP A 155 5.86 11.44 -3.07
CA TRP A 155 5.92 11.21 -1.63
C TRP A 155 5.63 9.75 -1.27
N TYR A 156 4.57 9.16 -1.85
CA TYR A 156 4.20 7.78 -1.60
C TYR A 156 5.30 6.80 -2.02
N LEU A 157 5.76 6.92 -3.27
CA LEU A 157 6.78 6.02 -3.83
C LEU A 157 8.10 6.14 -3.05
N ASP A 158 8.55 7.36 -2.76
CA ASP A 158 9.77 7.61 -2.00
C ASP A 158 9.66 7.09 -0.56
N THR A 159 8.47 7.21 0.06
CA THR A 159 8.22 6.69 1.41
C THR A 159 8.31 5.18 1.43
N VAL A 160 7.65 4.47 0.51
CA VAL A 160 7.74 3.01 0.41
C VAL A 160 9.19 2.55 0.24
N ILE A 161 9.93 3.16 -0.68
CA ILE A 161 11.34 2.81 -0.92
C ILE A 161 12.19 3.05 0.32
N ARG A 162 11.99 4.17 1.00
CA ARG A 162 12.73 4.53 2.22
C ARG A 162 12.43 3.56 3.36
N GLU A 163 11.15 3.28 3.63
CA GLU A 163 10.74 2.39 4.72
C GLU A 163 11.20 0.95 4.47
N PHE A 164 11.00 0.44 3.23
CA PHE A 164 11.48 -0.89 2.87
C PHE A 164 13.01 -1.04 3.07
N LYS A 165 13.75 -0.02 2.69
CA LYS A 165 15.20 0.02 2.91
C LYS A 165 15.58 0.14 4.38
N ALA A 166 14.86 0.94 5.17
CA ALA A 166 15.10 1.13 6.59
C ALA A 166 14.87 -0.14 7.40
N LYS A 167 13.83 -0.93 7.04
CA LYS A 167 13.54 -2.23 7.64
C LYS A 167 14.65 -3.27 7.39
N GLY A 168 15.38 -3.17 6.30
CA GLY A 168 16.52 -4.04 6.02
C GLY A 168 16.15 -5.53 5.88
N TYR A 169 15.00 -5.84 5.28
CA TYR A 169 14.51 -7.21 5.10
C TYR A 169 15.53 -8.11 4.40
N GLU A 170 15.98 -9.17 5.09
CA GLU A 170 16.97 -10.10 4.55
C GLU A 170 16.36 -11.10 3.56
N ASN A 171 15.08 -11.39 3.72
CA ASN A 171 14.36 -12.45 2.97
C ASN A 171 13.40 -11.90 1.93
N LEU A 172 13.25 -10.58 1.85
CA LEU A 172 12.39 -9.92 0.88
C LEU A 172 13.21 -9.05 -0.09
N ARG A 173 12.61 -8.76 -1.23
CA ARG A 173 13.15 -7.89 -2.26
C ARG A 173 12.02 -7.00 -2.78
N LEU A 174 12.19 -5.68 -2.76
CA LEU A 174 11.22 -4.78 -3.40
C LEU A 174 11.38 -4.87 -4.92
N ASP A 175 10.43 -5.51 -5.59
CA ASP A 175 10.45 -5.69 -7.04
C ASP A 175 9.84 -4.51 -7.80
N GLY A 176 9.04 -3.69 -7.10
CA GLY A 176 8.43 -2.49 -7.68
C GLY A 176 7.04 -2.20 -7.13
N PHE A 177 6.27 -1.50 -7.95
CA PHE A 177 4.93 -1.07 -7.63
C PHE A 177 3.93 -1.70 -8.59
N TYR A 178 2.75 -2.04 -8.07
CA TYR A 178 1.62 -2.46 -8.86
C TYR A 178 0.71 -1.28 -9.11
N TRP A 179 0.54 -0.90 -10.37
CA TRP A 179 -0.39 0.15 -10.76
C TRP A 179 -1.82 -0.35 -10.62
N TYR A 180 -2.50 0.07 -9.55
CA TYR A 180 -3.79 -0.51 -9.17
C TYR A 180 -4.91 -0.27 -10.18
N ASP A 181 -4.90 0.89 -10.83
CA ASP A 181 -5.94 1.27 -11.79
C ASP A 181 -5.92 0.43 -13.08
N GLU A 182 -4.78 -0.23 -13.37
CA GLU A 182 -4.54 -1.09 -14.54
C GLU A 182 -4.90 -0.44 -15.89
N VAL A 183 -5.19 0.85 -15.88
CA VAL A 183 -5.58 1.65 -17.04
C VAL A 183 -4.67 2.86 -17.18
N MET A 184 -4.21 3.11 -18.40
CA MET A 184 -3.53 4.35 -18.75
C MET A 184 -4.56 5.30 -19.34
N HIS A 185 -4.90 6.34 -18.63
CA HIS A 185 -5.78 7.40 -19.13
C HIS A 185 -4.99 8.30 -20.08
N TYR A 186 -5.30 8.24 -21.37
CA TYR A 186 -4.59 9.00 -22.40
C TYR A 186 -5.22 10.37 -22.68
N ASP A 187 -6.47 10.58 -22.27
CA ASP A 187 -7.24 11.80 -22.54
C ASP A 187 -7.35 12.63 -21.26
N VAL A 188 -6.39 13.48 -21.05
CA VAL A 188 -6.40 14.53 -20.03
C VAL A 188 -6.29 15.87 -20.75
N ASP A 189 -7.30 16.19 -21.57
CA ASP A 189 -7.51 17.54 -22.09
C ASP A 189 -8.31 18.40 -21.10
#